data_d21323b950f6b50d739ac1501c829d18
#
_entry.id   d21323b950f6b50d739ac1501c829d18
#
_cell.length_a   1.000
_cell.length_b   1.000
_cell.length_c   1.000
_cell.angle_alpha   90.00
_cell.angle_beta   90.00
_cell.angle_gamma   90.00
#
_symmetry.space_group_name_H-M   'P 1'
#
loop_
_entity.id
_entity.type
_entity.pdbx_description
1 polymer ?
#
loop_
_entity_poly.entity_id
_entity_poly.type
_entity_poly.pdbx_seq_one_letter_code
_entity_poly.pdbx_strand_id
1 'polypeptide(L)' 'MNTKKLKAAIIERGYNIGQFAEIIEMDRSKLYRRLSRNGNTFTIAEVLAIKAKLDLSPAEVVDIFLP' A
#
# COMPACT_ATOMS: atom_id res chain seq x y z
N MET A 1 5.68 9.64 -1.67
CA MET A 1 4.63 8.63 -1.80
C MET A 1 3.28 9.22 -1.41
N ASN A 2 2.22 8.86 -2.10
CA ASN A 2 0.87 9.33 -1.78
C ASN A 2 0.11 8.28 -0.97
N THR A 3 0.17 8.39 0.34
CA THR A 3 -0.46 7.40 1.23
C THR A 3 -1.99 7.44 1.18
N LYS A 4 -2.57 8.59 0.88
CA LYS A 4 -4.04 8.71 0.73
C LYS A 4 -4.53 7.90 -0.47
N LYS A 5 -3.81 7.96 -1.59
CA LYS A 5 -4.14 7.15 -2.76
C LYS A 5 -3.95 5.67 -2.49
N LEU A 6 -2.92 5.30 -1.74
CA LEU A 6 -2.70 3.90 -1.37
C LEU A 6 -3.84 3.38 -0.49
N LYS A 7 -4.23 4.13 0.53
CA LYS A 7 -5.38 3.76 1.36
C LYS A 7 -6.65 3.59 0.53
N ALA A 8 -6.91 4.55 -0.36
CA ALA A 8 -8.08 4.49 -1.24
C ALA A 8 -8.06 3.23 -2.11
N ALA A 9 -6.90 2.89 -2.67
CA ALA A 9 -6.76 1.69 -3.49
C ALA A 9 -7.06 0.41 -2.70
N ILE A 10 -6.57 0.33 -1.46
CA ILE A 10 -6.85 -0.81 -0.58
C ILE A 10 -8.34 -0.96 -0.33
N ILE A 11 -9.00 0.13 0.04
CA ILE A 11 -10.44 0.13 0.35
C ILE A 11 -11.27 -0.19 -0.90
N GLU A 12 -10.92 0.39 -2.05
CA GLU A 12 -11.62 0.15 -3.30
C GLU A 12 -11.59 -1.31 -3.74
N ARG A 13 -10.53 -2.04 -3.39
CA ARG A 13 -10.43 -3.47 -3.69
C ARG A 13 -11.11 -4.35 -2.64
N GLY A 14 -11.79 -3.75 -1.67
CA GLY A 14 -12.60 -4.47 -0.70
C GLY A 14 -11.85 -4.90 0.56
N TYR A 15 -10.67 -4.39 0.81
CA TYR A 15 -9.91 -4.70 2.02
C TYR A 15 -9.97 -3.55 3.02
N ASN A 16 -9.97 -3.87 4.31
CA ASN A 16 -9.53 -2.89 5.29
C ASN A 16 -8.01 -3.00 5.47
N ILE A 17 -7.43 -2.05 6.18
CA ILE A 17 -5.97 -1.98 6.33
C ILE A 17 -5.41 -3.22 7.04
N GLY A 18 -6.10 -3.68 8.09
CA GLY A 18 -5.66 -4.87 8.82
C GLY A 18 -5.69 -6.14 7.97
N GLN A 19 -6.74 -6.31 7.17
CA GLN A 19 -6.82 -7.43 6.24
C GLN A 19 -5.72 -7.39 5.20
N PHE A 20 -5.46 -6.22 4.66
CA PHE A 20 -4.42 -6.06 3.66
C PHE A 20 -3.03 -6.33 4.22
N ALA A 21 -2.78 -5.91 5.46
CA ALA A 21 -1.51 -6.23 6.14
C ALA A 21 -1.27 -7.74 6.19
N GLU A 22 -2.31 -8.52 6.50
CA GLU A 22 -2.20 -9.98 6.50
C GLU A 22 -1.87 -10.53 5.12
N ILE A 23 -2.50 -9.97 4.08
CA ILE A 23 -2.31 -10.43 2.70
C ILE A 23 -0.87 -10.21 2.23
N ILE A 24 -0.26 -9.10 2.61
CA ILE A 24 1.14 -8.82 2.24
C ILE A 24 2.14 -9.29 3.31
N GLU A 25 1.65 -10.04 4.30
CA GLU A 25 2.49 -10.60 5.37
C GLU A 25 3.26 -9.53 6.15
N MET A 26 2.60 -8.41 6.41
CA MET A 26 3.16 -7.30 7.15
C MET A 26 2.42 -7.15 8.49
N ASP A 27 3.15 -6.77 9.53
CA ASP A 27 2.55 -6.43 10.82
C ASP A 27 1.59 -5.25 10.65
N ARG A 28 0.38 -5.36 11.25
CA ARG A 28 -0.65 -4.31 11.16
C ARG A 28 -0.14 -2.96 11.65
N SER A 29 0.54 -2.96 12.78
CA SER A 29 1.08 -1.72 13.35
C SER A 29 2.08 -1.06 12.42
N LYS A 30 2.90 -1.86 11.77
CA LYS A 30 3.87 -1.38 10.80
C LYS A 30 3.18 -0.74 9.60
N LEU A 31 2.15 -1.39 9.06
CA LEU A 31 1.41 -0.86 7.92
C LEU A 31 0.68 0.44 8.30
N TYR A 32 0.00 0.47 9.44
CA TYR A 32 -0.66 1.68 9.92
C TYR A 32 0.31 2.85 10.08
N ARG A 33 1.49 2.60 10.65
CA ARG A 33 2.50 3.65 10.80
C ARG A 33 2.96 4.19 9.46
N ARG A 34 3.21 3.31 8.50
CA ARG A 34 3.66 3.72 7.18
C ARG A 34 2.62 4.53 6.43
N LEU A 35 1.35 4.19 6.60
CA LEU A 35 0.26 4.92 5.96
C LEU A 35 -0.04 6.24 6.64
N SER A 36 0.21 6.37 7.96
CA SER A 36 -0.11 7.58 8.70
C SER A 36 0.98 8.64 8.68
N ARG A 37 2.21 8.28 8.34
CA ARG A 37 3.37 9.17 8.41
C ARG A 37 3.98 9.53 7.05
N ASN A 38 3.17 9.75 6.05
CA ASN A 38 3.64 10.14 4.73
C ASN A 38 4.68 9.23 4.12
N GLY A 39 4.52 7.96 4.37
CA GLY A 39 5.33 7.05 3.62
C GLY A 39 6.76 7.03 3.98
N ASN A 40 7.02 6.66 5.16
CA ASN A 40 8.26 6.00 5.31
C ASN A 40 8.34 4.87 4.33
N THR A 41 9.43 4.84 3.70
CA THR A 41 9.78 4.04 2.58
C THR A 41 9.38 2.58 2.72
N PHE A 42 8.44 2.16 1.89
CA PHE A 42 8.30 0.74 1.61
C PHE A 42 9.55 0.26 0.88
N THR A 43 9.95 -0.97 1.16
CA THR A 43 11.00 -1.60 0.39
C THR A 43 10.50 -1.94 -1.01
N ILE A 44 11.40 -2.18 -1.94
CA ILE A 44 11.04 -2.60 -3.30
C ILE A 44 10.20 -3.87 -3.26
N ALA A 45 10.57 -4.84 -2.43
CA ALA A 45 9.81 -6.08 -2.26
C ALA A 45 8.39 -5.81 -1.77
N GLU A 46 8.23 -4.89 -0.84
CA GLU A 46 6.91 -4.50 -0.32
C GLU A 46 6.07 -3.81 -1.39
N VAL A 47 6.65 -2.91 -2.17
CA VAL A 47 5.96 -2.25 -3.28
C VAL A 47 5.49 -3.27 -4.31
N LEU A 48 6.33 -4.24 -4.66
CA LEU A 48 5.95 -5.30 -5.59
C LEU A 48 4.82 -6.17 -5.06
N ALA A 49 4.85 -6.49 -3.77
CA ALA A 49 3.77 -7.25 -3.13
C ALA A 49 2.45 -6.47 -3.17
N ILE A 50 2.49 -5.18 -2.83
CA ILE A 50 1.31 -4.31 -2.88
C ILE A 50 0.77 -4.22 -4.31
N LYS A 51 1.64 -3.99 -5.27
CA LYS A 51 1.26 -3.93 -6.68
C LYS A 51 0.55 -5.21 -7.13
N ALA A 52 1.12 -6.35 -6.79
CA ALA A 52 0.56 -7.65 -7.19
C ALA A 52 -0.79 -7.93 -6.53
N LYS A 53 -0.89 -7.68 -5.22
CA LYS A 53 -2.11 -8.00 -4.46
C LYS A 53 -3.27 -7.06 -4.77
N LEU A 54 -3.00 -5.80 -5.07
CA LEU A 54 -4.02 -4.83 -5.47
C LEU A 54 -4.24 -4.79 -6.99
N ASP A 55 -3.44 -5.51 -7.75
CA ASP A 55 -3.49 -5.49 -9.22
C ASP A 55 -3.40 -4.06 -9.76
N LEU A 56 -2.41 -3.33 -9.27
CA LEU A 56 -2.22 -1.94 -9.69
C LEU A 56 -1.68 -1.85 -11.10
N SER A 57 -2.23 -0.92 -11.88
CA SER A 57 -1.67 -0.58 -13.18
C SER A 57 -0.35 0.18 -13.02
N PRO A 58 0.50 0.24 -14.05
CA PRO A 58 1.70 1.07 -14.01
C PRO A 58 1.41 2.53 -13.67
N ALA A 59 0.32 3.09 -14.18
CA ALA A 59 -0.08 4.46 -13.86
C ALA A 59 -0.42 4.63 -12.39
N GLU A 60 -1.12 3.67 -11.79
CA GLU A 60 -1.44 3.70 -10.37
C GLU A 60 -0.18 3.60 -9.50
N VAL A 61 0.78 2.77 -9.91
CA VAL A 61 2.07 2.65 -9.20
C VAL A 61 2.80 3.99 -9.19
N VAL A 62 2.85 4.66 -10.33
CA VAL A 62 3.48 5.98 -10.43
C VAL A 62 2.76 6.99 -9.55
N ASP A 63 1.43 7.02 -9.61
CA ASP A 63 0.63 7.97 -8.82
C ASP A 63 0.78 7.77 -7.32
N ILE A 64 0.93 6.55 -6.88
CA ILE A 64 1.01 6.21 -5.45
C ILE A 64 2.44 6.34 -4.94
N PHE A 65 3.41 5.73 -5.63
CA PHE A 65 4.77 5.57 -5.11
C PHE A 65 5.77 6.58 -5.65
N LEU A 66 5.50 7.20 -6.80
CA LEU A 66 6.42 8.10 -7.48
C LEU A 66 5.76 9.44 -7.85
N PRO A 67 4.99 10.06 -6.98
CA PRO A 67 4.33 11.31 -7.30
C PRO A 67 5.33 12.46 -7.41
#